data_5be0bf5fb912b2c5fcfad413dd9e317d
#
_entry.id   5be0bf5fb912b2c5fcfad413dd9e317d
#
_cell.length_a   1.000
_cell.length_b   1.000
_cell.length_c   1.000
_cell.angle_alpha   90.00
_cell.angle_beta   90.00
_cell.angle_gamma   90.00
#
_symmetry.space_group_name_H-M   'P 1'
#
loop_
_entity.id
_entity.type
_entity.pdbx_description
1 polymer ?
#
loop_
_entity_poly.entity_id
_entity_poly.type
_entity_poly.pdbx_seq_one_letter_code
_entity_poly.pdbx_strand_id
1 'polypeptide(L)'
;MNQFILCSEIYPRECVRAAIESYKTHLNATILEQGDSRTVVALDPWTSDFEADTVVREFLNYLLDLSIRQHLGSNEGGQIL
;
A
#
# COMPACT_ATOMS: atom_id res chain seq x y z
N MET A 1 -11.91 -11.58 -4.01
CA MET A 1 -10.65 -11.14 -3.38
C MET A 1 -9.63 -10.80 -4.45
N ASN A 2 -9.05 -9.64 -4.35
CA ASN A 2 -8.08 -9.16 -5.33
C ASN A 2 -6.67 -9.25 -4.77
N GLN A 3 -5.78 -9.83 -5.57
CA GLN A 3 -4.38 -9.93 -5.16
C GLN A 3 -3.54 -8.99 -6.00
N PHE A 4 -2.59 -8.34 -5.37
CA PHE A 4 -1.70 -7.39 -6.03
C PHE A 4 -0.27 -7.72 -5.67
N ILE A 5 0.60 -7.67 -6.68
CA ILE A 5 2.03 -7.90 -6.49
C ILE A 5 2.70 -6.53 -6.47
N LEU A 6 3.34 -6.23 -5.37
CA LEU A 6 3.99 -4.93 -5.18
C LEU A 6 5.50 -5.12 -5.20
N CYS A 7 6.18 -4.27 -5.94
CA CYS A 7 7.63 -4.28 -5.97
C CYS A 7 8.16 -3.75 -4.64
N SER A 8 8.92 -4.57 -3.93
CA SER A 8 9.39 -4.19 -2.61
C SER A 8 10.33 -2.99 -2.61
N GLU A 9 10.98 -2.74 -3.74
CA GLU A 9 11.87 -1.58 -3.85
C GLU A 9 11.08 -0.28 -3.92
N ILE A 10 9.86 -0.34 -4.44
CA ILE A 10 9.02 0.84 -4.59
C ILE A 10 8.13 1.03 -3.36
N TYR A 11 7.64 -0.06 -2.80
CA TYR A 11 6.69 -0.03 -1.69
C TYR A 11 7.33 -0.59 -0.44
N PRO A 12 7.93 0.26 0.41
CA PRO A 12 8.57 -0.21 1.63
C PRO A 12 7.58 -0.92 2.54
N ARG A 13 8.09 -1.89 3.28
CA ARG A 13 7.27 -2.71 4.16
C ARG A 13 6.46 -1.88 5.15
N GLU A 14 7.08 -0.89 5.74
CA GLU A 14 6.39 -0.07 6.73
C GLU A 14 5.29 0.76 6.10
N CYS A 15 5.43 1.14 4.83
CA CYS A 15 4.37 1.87 4.14
C CYS A 15 3.18 0.97 3.86
N VAL A 16 3.44 -0.28 3.48
CA VAL A 16 2.37 -1.25 3.26
C VAL A 16 1.59 -1.46 4.55
N ARG A 17 2.29 -1.62 5.67
CA ARG A 17 1.61 -1.81 6.95
C ARG A 17 0.83 -0.58 7.37
N ALA A 18 1.37 0.60 7.14
CA ALA A 18 0.67 1.83 7.49
C ALA A 18 -0.60 1.98 6.67
N ALA A 19 -0.54 1.65 5.37
CA ALA A 19 -1.71 1.72 4.52
C ALA A 19 -2.78 0.73 4.98
N ILE A 20 -2.37 -0.49 5.34
CA ILE A 20 -3.30 -1.49 5.83
C ILE A 20 -4.01 -0.99 7.09
N GLU A 21 -3.25 -0.41 7.98
CA GLU A 21 -3.82 0.09 9.23
C GLU A 21 -4.79 1.23 8.96
N SER A 22 -4.45 2.11 8.03
CA SER A 22 -5.29 3.28 7.73
C SER A 22 -6.59 2.89 7.07
N TYR A 23 -6.62 1.78 6.34
CA TYR A 23 -7.80 1.39 5.57
C TYR A 23 -8.56 0.21 6.16
N LYS A 24 -8.23 -0.21 7.38
CA LYS A 24 -8.82 -1.42 7.93
C LYS A 24 -10.33 -1.30 8.16
N THR A 25 -10.86 -0.08 8.23
CA THR A 25 -12.30 0.10 8.38
C THR A 25 -13.02 0.03 7.04
N HIS A 26 -12.28 0.06 5.94
CA HIS A 26 -12.85 0.04 4.60
C HIS A 26 -12.63 -1.27 3.88
N LEU A 27 -11.55 -1.97 4.21
CA LEU A 27 -11.26 -3.25 3.57
C LEU A 27 -10.40 -4.09 4.49
N ASN A 28 -10.38 -5.38 4.18
CA ASN A 28 -9.49 -6.32 4.84
C ASN A 28 -8.29 -6.54 3.92
N ALA A 29 -7.09 -6.20 4.40
CA ALA A 29 -5.88 -6.37 3.62
C ALA A 29 -4.99 -7.39 4.31
N THR A 30 -4.56 -8.38 3.56
CA THR A 30 -3.73 -9.45 4.10
C THR A 30 -2.45 -9.53 3.29
N ILE A 31 -1.31 -9.61 3.98
CA ILE A 31 -0.03 -9.83 3.31
C ILE A 31 0.13 -11.32 3.15
N LEU A 32 0.13 -11.78 1.90
CA LEU A 32 0.25 -13.20 1.59
C LEU A 32 1.70 -13.62 1.45
N GLU A 33 2.55 -12.72 0.99
CA GLU A 33 3.96 -13.01 0.80
C GLU A 33 4.73 -11.71 0.96
N GLN A 34 5.84 -11.78 1.67
CA GLN A 34 6.66 -10.58 1.87
C GLN A 34 8.12 -10.97 1.68
N GLY A 35 8.64 -10.67 0.50
CA GLY A 35 10.00 -11.02 0.15
C GLY A 35 10.82 -9.80 -0.17
N ASP A 36 12.07 -10.04 -0.52
CA ASP A 36 13.00 -8.94 -0.80
C ASP A 36 12.65 -8.22 -2.10
N SER A 37 12.10 -8.94 -3.06
CA SER A 37 11.81 -8.34 -4.37
C SER A 37 10.35 -8.01 -4.55
N ARG A 38 9.46 -8.67 -3.82
CA ARG A 38 8.03 -8.42 -4.01
C ARG A 38 7.25 -8.71 -2.75
N THR A 39 6.12 -8.04 -2.64
CA THR A 39 5.15 -8.27 -1.58
C THR A 39 3.82 -8.54 -2.26
N VAL A 40 3.14 -9.61 -1.85
CA VAL A 40 1.83 -9.95 -2.40
C VAL A 40 0.79 -9.65 -1.34
N VAL A 41 -0.20 -8.83 -1.68
CA VAL A 41 -1.27 -8.48 -0.75
C VAL A 41 -2.61 -8.88 -1.35
N ALA A 42 -3.52 -9.29 -0.50
CA ALA A 42 -4.91 -9.57 -0.89
C ALA A 42 -5.77 -8.47 -0.30
N LEU A 43 -6.54 -7.81 -1.14
CA LEU A 43 -7.41 -6.72 -0.72
C LEU A 43 -8.86 -7.16 -0.88
N ASP A 44 -9.61 -7.07 0.19
CA ASP A 44 -10.99 -7.56 0.23
C ASP A 44 -11.87 -6.48 0.87
N PRO A 45 -12.46 -5.58 0.06
CA PRO A 45 -13.29 -4.52 0.60
C PRO A 45 -14.50 -5.08 1.35
N TRP A 46 -14.92 -4.34 2.39
CA TRP A 46 -16.07 -4.77 3.17
C TRP A 46 -17.38 -4.67 2.37
N THR A 47 -17.40 -3.81 1.35
CA THR A 47 -18.56 -3.69 0.47
C THR A 47 -18.30 -4.47 -0.81
N SER A 48 -19.37 -5.01 -1.40
CA SER A 48 -19.23 -5.81 -2.61
C SER A 48 -19.80 -5.13 -3.85
N ASP A 49 -20.20 -3.86 -3.73
CA ASP A 49 -20.75 -3.14 -4.87
C ASP A 49 -19.63 -2.39 -5.61
N PHE A 50 -20.04 -1.48 -6.50
CA PHE A 50 -19.04 -0.80 -7.33
C PHE A 50 -18.11 0.08 -6.50
N GLU A 51 -18.46 0.40 -5.27
CA GLU A 51 -17.56 1.17 -4.43
C GLU A 51 -16.34 0.35 -4.01
N ALA A 52 -16.42 -0.98 -4.14
CA ALA A 52 -15.28 -1.82 -3.82
C ALA A 52 -14.06 -1.46 -4.66
N ASP A 53 -14.26 -1.20 -5.95
CA ASP A 53 -13.14 -0.82 -6.81
C ASP A 53 -12.58 0.53 -6.41
N THR A 54 -13.42 1.45 -5.99
CA THR A 54 -12.97 2.75 -5.54
C THR A 54 -12.11 2.62 -4.30
N VAL A 55 -12.53 1.80 -3.35
CA VAL A 55 -11.77 1.59 -2.12
C VAL A 55 -10.41 0.99 -2.42
N VAL A 56 -10.36 0.00 -3.30
CA VAL A 56 -9.10 -0.63 -3.68
C VAL A 56 -8.17 0.40 -4.34
N ARG A 57 -8.71 1.20 -5.23
CA ARG A 57 -7.92 2.22 -5.92
C ARG A 57 -7.38 3.24 -4.93
N GLU A 58 -8.21 3.67 -3.99
CA GLU A 58 -7.78 4.65 -3.00
C GLU A 58 -6.70 4.08 -2.10
N PHE A 59 -6.82 2.80 -1.73
CA PHE A 59 -5.79 2.14 -0.94
C PHE A 59 -4.45 2.16 -1.68
N LEU A 60 -4.47 1.77 -2.95
CA LEU A 60 -3.24 1.71 -3.73
C LEU A 60 -2.64 3.09 -3.94
N ASN A 61 -3.48 4.11 -4.15
CA ASN A 61 -3.00 5.48 -4.30
C ASN A 61 -2.40 6.00 -2.99
N TYR A 62 -3.03 5.68 -1.87
CA TYR A 62 -2.51 6.09 -0.57
C TYR A 62 -1.16 5.42 -0.31
N LEU A 63 -1.06 4.13 -0.62
CA LEU A 63 0.18 3.39 -0.45
C LEU A 63 1.28 3.99 -1.32
N LEU A 64 0.96 4.32 -2.56
CA LEU A 64 1.93 4.93 -3.47
C LEU A 64 2.40 6.27 -2.91
N ASP A 65 1.47 7.07 -2.42
CA ASP A 65 1.81 8.37 -1.87
C ASP A 65 2.74 8.25 -0.65
N LEU A 66 2.44 7.32 0.24
CA LEU A 66 3.30 7.07 1.39
C LEU A 66 4.69 6.63 0.95
N SER A 67 4.75 5.77 -0.07
CA SER A 67 6.00 5.23 -0.55
C SER A 67 6.86 6.31 -1.18
N ILE A 68 6.24 7.22 -1.92
CA ILE A 68 6.95 8.34 -2.52
C ILE A 68 7.53 9.23 -1.41
N ARG A 69 6.74 9.52 -0.39
CA ARG A 69 7.22 10.36 0.72
C ARG A 69 8.37 9.69 1.45
N GLN A 70 8.31 8.38 1.61
CA GLN A 70 9.37 7.64 2.27
C GLN A 70 10.66 7.77 1.48
N HIS A 71 10.60 7.62 0.16
CA HIS A 71 11.80 7.73 -0.67
C HIS A 71 12.35 9.14 -0.65
N LEU A 72 11.49 10.15 -0.72
CA LEU A 72 11.93 11.52 -0.65
C LEU A 72 12.54 11.84 0.70
N GLY A 73 11.92 11.32 1.76
CA GLY A 73 12.44 11.52 3.10
C GLY A 73 13.81 10.93 3.27
N SER A 74 14.06 9.80 2.63
CA SER A 74 15.36 9.16 2.70
C SER A 74 16.44 10.00 2.06
N ASN A 75 16.06 10.83 1.09
CA ASN A 75 17.02 11.65 0.35
C ASN A 75 17.09 13.05 0.87
N GLU A 76 16.24 13.39 1.80
CA GLU A 76 16.10 14.77 2.10
C GLU A 76 17.28 15.35 2.77
N GLY A 77 18.08 14.53 3.33
CA GLY A 77 19.28 15.12 3.85
C GLY A 77 19.76 16.12 2.88
N GLY A 78 19.53 15.85 1.70
CA GLY A 78 19.87 16.77 0.68
C GLY A 78 18.86 17.82 0.52
N GLN A 79 17.99 17.99 0.60
CA GLN A 79 17.25 18.90 0.20
C GLN A 79 16.80 19.82 0.70
N ILE A 80 16.70 20.03 0.96
CA ILE A 80 16.31 20.79 1.15
C ILE A 80 16.23 21.64 0.98
N LEU A 81 16.16 21.82 0.90
CA LEU A 81 16.02 22.53 0.68
C LEU A 81 16.05 23.16 0.70
#